data_603da81d451c27a826933bf9fe335b1f
#
_entry.id   603da81d451c27a826933bf9fe335b1f
#
_cell.length_a   1.000
_cell.length_b   1.000
_cell.length_c   1.000
_cell.angle_alpha   90.00
_cell.angle_beta   90.00
_cell.angle_gamma   90.00
#
_symmetry.space_group_name_H-M   'P 1'
#
loop_
_entity.id
_entity.type
_entity.pdbx_description
1 polymer ?
#
loop_
_entity_poly.entity_id
_entity_poly.type
_entity_poly.pdbx_seq_one_letter_code
_entity_poly.pdbx_strand_id
1 'polypeptide(L)'
;MYKQFIDACHEAGMAVILDVVYNHATGNNPLAKLYWDGDKTAKNNPYFNVEAPHPYSVFHDFNHESPLVRKFVKRNLQFLLKEYKVDGFRFDLTKGFTQTSCTESTASNYDAGRIAVLKDYNAAIKEVKKALMLSWSISVIQRKKMNWQLMVCTYGVT
;
A
#
# COMPACT_ATOMS: atom_id res chain seq x y z
N MET A 1 -2.81 -4.14 23.11
CA MET A 1 -2.78 -2.67 23.03
C MET A 1 -3.35 -2.14 21.72
N TYR A 2 -2.85 -2.48 20.52
CA TYR A 2 -3.39 -1.91 19.26
C TYR A 2 -4.84 -2.37 18.93
N LYS A 3 -5.17 -3.65 19.12
CA LYS A 3 -6.57 -4.15 18.95
C LYS A 3 -7.53 -3.46 19.92
N GLN A 4 -7.13 -3.24 21.18
CA GLN A 4 -7.93 -2.52 22.17
C GLN A 4 -8.19 -1.06 21.78
N PHE A 5 -7.22 -0.41 21.13
CA PHE A 5 -7.42 0.93 20.59
C PHE A 5 -8.47 0.95 19.48
N ILE A 6 -8.42 -0.02 18.57
CA ILE A 6 -9.43 -0.15 17.50
C ILE A 6 -10.80 -0.42 18.09
N ASP A 7 -10.91 -1.32 19.08
CA ASP A 7 -12.15 -1.61 19.79
C ASP A 7 -12.74 -0.35 20.43
N ALA A 8 -11.90 0.44 21.12
CA ALA A 8 -12.33 1.70 21.72
C ALA A 8 -12.81 2.73 20.69
N CYS A 9 -12.18 2.78 19.51
CA CYS A 9 -12.66 3.61 18.40
C CYS A 9 -14.05 3.16 17.94
N HIS A 10 -14.25 1.86 17.78
CA HIS A 10 -15.56 1.30 17.38
C HIS A 10 -16.63 1.56 18.43
N GLU A 11 -16.33 1.39 19.71
CA GLU A 11 -17.25 1.72 20.82
C GLU A 11 -17.66 3.19 20.81
N ALA A 12 -16.75 4.07 20.39
CA ALA A 12 -17.03 5.51 20.22
C ALA A 12 -17.71 5.85 18.87
N GLY A 13 -18.10 4.85 18.06
CA GLY A 13 -18.75 5.04 16.75
C GLY A 13 -17.81 5.53 15.66
N MET A 14 -16.49 5.39 15.83
CA MET A 14 -15.48 5.83 14.86
C MET A 14 -14.97 4.66 14.01
N ALA A 15 -14.90 4.87 12.70
CA ALA A 15 -14.25 3.94 11.78
C ALA A 15 -12.73 4.12 11.81
N VAL A 16 -11.98 3.01 11.71
CA VAL A 16 -10.52 3.00 11.68
C VAL A 16 -10.02 2.69 10.28
N ILE A 17 -9.32 3.64 9.69
CA ILE A 17 -8.68 3.49 8.37
C ILE A 17 -7.18 3.45 8.56
N LEU A 18 -6.53 2.40 8.03
CA LEU A 18 -5.09 2.29 8.04
C LEU A 18 -4.48 3.01 6.83
N ASP A 19 -3.49 3.85 7.11
CA ASP A 19 -2.60 4.40 6.09
C ASP A 19 -1.48 3.39 5.84
N VAL A 20 -1.43 2.82 4.62
CA VAL A 20 -0.51 1.75 4.27
C VAL A 20 0.41 2.16 3.13
N VAL A 21 1.69 1.86 3.29
CA VAL A 21 2.73 2.13 2.29
C VAL A 21 3.22 0.80 1.71
N TYR A 22 2.79 0.49 0.49
CA TYR A 22 3.28 -0.67 -0.27
C TYR A 22 4.05 -0.26 -1.53
N ASN A 23 4.29 1.02 -1.72
CA ASN A 23 5.09 1.51 -2.85
C ASN A 23 6.56 1.10 -2.71
N HIS A 24 7.11 1.24 -1.51
CA HIS A 24 8.52 1.01 -1.21
C HIS A 24 8.71 0.46 0.20
N ALA A 25 9.90 0.01 0.49
CA ALA A 25 10.30 -0.39 1.84
C ALA A 25 11.71 0.10 2.16
N THR A 26 11.99 0.27 3.46
CA THR A 26 13.35 0.60 3.94
C THR A 26 14.28 -0.61 3.79
N GLY A 27 15.59 -0.37 3.87
CA GLY A 27 16.60 -1.42 3.86
C GLY A 27 16.54 -2.40 5.06
N ASN A 28 15.75 -2.09 6.09
CA ASN A 28 15.50 -2.99 7.21
C ASN A 28 14.38 -4.01 6.93
N ASN A 29 13.68 -3.88 5.82
CA ASN A 29 12.64 -4.81 5.45
C ASN A 29 13.23 -6.21 5.21
N PRO A 30 12.69 -7.28 5.86
CA PRO A 30 13.21 -8.63 5.70
C PRO A 30 13.23 -9.13 4.25
N LEU A 31 12.23 -8.76 3.43
CA LEU A 31 12.17 -9.15 2.02
C LEU A 31 13.26 -8.46 1.18
N ALA A 32 13.67 -7.24 1.56
CA ALA A 32 14.81 -6.58 0.94
C ALA A 32 16.12 -7.29 1.30
N LYS A 33 16.30 -7.64 2.58
CA LYS A 33 17.50 -8.30 3.11
C LYS A 33 17.69 -9.75 2.64
N LEU A 34 16.63 -10.46 2.25
CA LEU A 34 16.73 -11.84 1.76
C LEU A 34 17.64 -11.98 0.54
N TYR A 35 17.67 -10.96 -0.33
CA TYR A 35 18.52 -10.90 -1.52
C TYR A 35 19.14 -9.52 -1.57
N TRP A 36 20.29 -9.38 -0.95
CA TRP A 36 21.00 -8.12 -0.76
C TRP A 36 22.33 -8.09 -1.48
N ASP A 37 22.70 -6.99 -2.09
CA ASP A 37 23.96 -6.79 -2.81
C ASP A 37 24.57 -5.44 -2.44
N GLY A 38 25.64 -5.47 -1.65
CA GLY A 38 26.32 -4.26 -1.16
C GLY A 38 25.40 -3.39 -0.28
N ASP A 39 24.83 -2.38 -0.85
CA ASP A 39 23.99 -1.36 -0.19
C ASP A 39 22.52 -1.36 -0.68
N LYS A 40 22.14 -2.27 -1.57
CA LYS A 40 20.83 -2.32 -2.20
C LYS A 40 20.29 -3.75 -2.39
N THR A 41 19.07 -3.85 -2.85
CA THR A 41 18.45 -5.12 -3.23
C THR A 41 19.17 -5.71 -4.45
N ALA A 42 19.45 -7.01 -4.39
CA ALA A 42 20.13 -7.71 -5.47
C ALA A 42 19.24 -7.83 -6.71
N LYS A 43 19.86 -7.98 -7.88
CA LYS A 43 19.15 -8.15 -9.16
C LYS A 43 18.16 -9.31 -9.20
N ASN A 44 18.44 -10.36 -8.44
CA ASN A 44 17.59 -11.56 -8.33
C ASN A 44 16.59 -11.48 -7.18
N ASN A 45 16.43 -10.34 -6.53
CA ASN A 45 15.39 -10.17 -5.52
C ASN A 45 14.01 -10.21 -6.19
N PRO A 46 13.14 -11.16 -5.84
CA PRO A 46 11.85 -11.32 -6.52
C PRO A 46 10.77 -10.34 -6.06
N TYR A 47 11.08 -9.49 -5.07
CA TYR A 47 10.13 -8.56 -4.47
C TYR A 47 10.37 -7.11 -4.90
N PHE A 48 11.60 -6.75 -5.23
CA PHE A 48 11.99 -5.36 -5.44
C PHE A 48 12.62 -5.14 -6.81
N ASN A 49 12.39 -3.95 -7.35
CA ASN A 49 13.15 -3.44 -8.48
C ASN A 49 14.53 -3.00 -7.99
N VAL A 50 15.58 -3.19 -8.80
CA VAL A 50 16.91 -2.63 -8.51
C VAL A 50 16.87 -1.11 -8.62
N GLU A 51 16.14 -0.62 -9.63
CA GLU A 51 15.85 0.78 -9.87
C GLU A 51 14.36 0.95 -10.13
N ALA A 52 13.76 1.92 -9.47
CA ALA A 52 12.34 2.20 -9.66
C ALA A 52 12.08 2.76 -11.07
N PRO A 53 11.05 2.28 -11.78
CA PRO A 53 10.68 2.81 -13.08
C PRO A 53 9.98 4.18 -13.02
N HIS A 54 9.82 4.75 -11.83
CA HIS A 54 9.06 5.97 -11.56
C HIS A 54 9.77 6.86 -10.52
N PRO A 55 9.46 8.17 -10.45
CA PRO A 55 10.13 9.12 -9.54
C PRO A 55 9.67 9.06 -8.08
N TYR A 56 8.75 8.16 -7.71
CA TYR A 56 8.11 8.11 -6.38
C TYR A 56 8.74 7.07 -5.43
N SER A 57 9.87 6.49 -5.77
CA SER A 57 10.61 5.61 -4.85
C SER A 57 11.45 6.41 -3.87
N VAL A 58 11.41 6.04 -2.60
CA VAL A 58 12.19 6.68 -1.53
C VAL A 58 13.35 5.80 -1.09
N PHE A 59 13.17 4.47 -1.10
CA PHE A 59 14.17 3.47 -0.71
C PHE A 59 14.21 2.33 -1.72
N HIS A 60 13.63 1.17 -1.36
CA HIS A 60 13.58 -0.01 -2.21
C HIS A 60 12.16 -0.17 -2.76
N ASP A 61 12.04 -0.12 -4.06
CA ASP A 61 10.79 -0.09 -4.80
C ASP A 61 10.21 -1.50 -4.94
N PHE A 62 8.95 -1.72 -4.52
CA PHE A 62 8.27 -2.99 -4.71
C PHE A 62 7.87 -3.22 -6.17
N ASN A 63 8.23 -4.38 -6.71
CA ASN A 63 7.77 -4.81 -8.03
C ASN A 63 6.34 -5.36 -7.94
N HIS A 64 5.33 -4.53 -8.17
CA HIS A 64 3.93 -4.91 -8.12
C HIS A 64 3.45 -5.85 -9.25
N GLU A 65 4.26 -6.10 -10.27
CA GLU A 65 4.00 -7.14 -11.27
C GLU A 65 4.47 -8.53 -10.80
N SER A 66 5.34 -8.59 -9.79
CA SER A 66 5.73 -9.85 -9.18
C SER A 66 4.55 -10.54 -8.49
N PRO A 67 4.28 -11.82 -8.83
CA PRO A 67 3.24 -12.60 -8.15
C PRO A 67 3.47 -12.72 -6.63
N LEU A 68 4.74 -12.70 -6.21
CA LEU A 68 5.12 -12.78 -4.80
C LEU A 68 4.75 -11.50 -4.05
N VAL A 69 4.99 -10.34 -4.64
CA VAL A 69 4.57 -9.05 -4.08
C VAL A 69 3.05 -8.99 -3.99
N ARG A 70 2.35 -9.34 -5.06
CA ARG A 70 0.87 -9.38 -5.05
C ARG A 70 0.33 -10.30 -3.97
N LYS A 71 0.89 -11.48 -3.82
CA LYS A 71 0.51 -12.43 -2.77
C LYS A 71 0.78 -11.86 -1.38
N PHE A 72 1.95 -11.26 -1.17
CA PHE A 72 2.32 -10.63 0.10
C PHE A 72 1.35 -9.51 0.47
N VAL A 73 1.10 -8.56 -0.42
CA VAL A 73 0.21 -7.41 -0.17
C VAL A 73 -1.22 -7.88 0.10
N LYS A 74 -1.78 -8.77 -0.74
CA LYS A 74 -3.14 -9.30 -0.56
C LYS A 74 -3.30 -10.00 0.79
N ARG A 75 -2.35 -10.86 1.15
CA ARG A 75 -2.38 -11.57 2.44
C ARG A 75 -2.29 -10.60 3.62
N ASN A 76 -1.44 -9.58 3.54
CA ASN A 76 -1.31 -8.58 4.59
C ASN A 76 -2.61 -7.78 4.77
N LEU A 77 -3.20 -7.29 3.69
CA LEU A 77 -4.48 -6.58 3.72
C LEU A 77 -5.60 -7.44 4.34
N GLN A 78 -5.72 -8.69 3.90
CA GLN A 78 -6.71 -9.63 4.44
C GLN A 78 -6.47 -9.96 5.91
N PHE A 79 -5.21 -10.07 6.34
CA PHE A 79 -4.83 -10.25 7.74
C PHE A 79 -5.26 -9.07 8.61
N LEU A 80 -4.98 -7.85 8.18
CA LEU A 80 -5.37 -6.64 8.89
C LEU A 80 -6.90 -6.52 9.05
N LEU A 81 -7.65 -6.88 8.01
CA LEU A 81 -9.12 -6.91 8.08
C LEU A 81 -9.65 -7.97 9.04
N LYS A 82 -9.08 -9.18 9.01
CA LYS A 82 -9.56 -10.32 9.81
C LYS A 82 -9.16 -10.20 11.28
N GLU A 83 -7.90 -9.84 11.53
CA GLU A 83 -7.33 -9.85 12.87
C GLU A 83 -7.50 -8.54 13.63
N TYR A 84 -7.43 -7.41 12.93
CA TYR A 84 -7.53 -6.09 13.54
C TYR A 84 -8.90 -5.42 13.32
N LYS A 85 -9.74 -6.00 12.44
CA LYS A 85 -11.10 -5.49 12.19
C LYS A 85 -11.15 -4.04 11.69
N VAL A 86 -10.11 -3.59 11.02
CA VAL A 86 -10.08 -2.24 10.45
C VAL A 86 -11.20 -2.04 9.43
N ASP A 87 -11.61 -0.78 9.22
CA ASP A 87 -12.74 -0.42 8.37
C ASP A 87 -12.34 0.03 6.98
N GLY A 88 -11.05 0.23 6.76
CA GLY A 88 -10.56 0.64 5.46
C GLY A 88 -9.07 0.81 5.38
N PHE A 89 -8.62 1.17 4.18
CA PHE A 89 -7.23 1.48 3.89
C PHE A 89 -7.11 2.78 3.09
N ARG A 90 -6.09 3.56 3.41
CA ARG A 90 -5.55 4.58 2.53
C ARG A 90 -4.21 4.09 2.01
N PHE A 91 -4.10 3.93 0.71
CA PHE A 91 -2.84 3.54 0.07
C PHE A 91 -2.04 4.78 -0.31
N ASP A 92 -0.83 4.87 0.21
CA ASP A 92 0.08 5.96 -0.15
C ASP A 92 0.83 5.68 -1.44
N LEU A 93 1.15 6.73 -2.18
CA LEU A 93 1.99 6.71 -3.39
C LEU A 93 1.60 5.65 -4.44
N THR A 94 0.30 5.44 -4.68
CA THR A 94 -0.16 4.43 -5.65
C THR A 94 0.26 4.70 -7.09
N LYS A 95 0.74 5.90 -7.41
CA LYS A 95 1.39 6.19 -8.69
C LYS A 95 2.62 5.32 -8.95
N GLY A 96 3.32 4.91 -7.90
CA GLY A 96 4.47 4.06 -7.99
C GLY A 96 4.16 2.56 -8.09
N PHE A 97 2.88 2.14 -8.15
CA PHE A 97 2.53 0.72 -8.37
C PHE A 97 2.64 0.31 -9.85
N THR A 98 3.42 1.02 -10.61
CA THR A 98 3.65 0.80 -12.04
C THR A 98 5.01 0.18 -12.30
N GLN A 99 5.12 -0.61 -13.38
CA GLN A 99 6.39 -1.00 -13.98
C GLN A 99 6.65 -0.26 -15.30
N THR A 100 5.71 0.63 -15.69
CA THR A 100 5.89 1.50 -16.85
C THR A 100 6.81 2.65 -16.49
N SER A 101 7.89 2.83 -17.24
CA SER A 101 8.78 3.97 -17.05
C SER A 101 8.06 5.30 -17.21
N CYS A 102 8.13 6.15 -16.22
CA CYS A 102 7.47 7.45 -16.22
C CYS A 102 8.25 8.53 -15.48
N THR A 103 7.93 9.78 -15.81
CA THR A 103 8.43 10.99 -15.13
C THR A 103 7.31 11.60 -14.27
N GLU A 104 7.62 12.61 -13.48
CA GLU A 104 6.60 13.34 -12.71
C GLU A 104 5.45 13.87 -13.59
N SER A 105 5.77 14.36 -14.79
CA SER A 105 4.78 14.89 -15.73
C SER A 105 3.92 13.80 -16.38
N THR A 106 4.41 12.56 -16.51
CA THR A 106 3.69 11.46 -17.18
C THR A 106 3.10 10.44 -16.21
N ALA A 107 3.46 10.46 -14.95
CA ALA A 107 3.00 9.50 -13.94
C ALA A 107 1.48 9.54 -13.67
N SER A 108 0.80 10.59 -14.09
CA SER A 108 -0.67 10.69 -14.01
C SER A 108 -1.38 10.13 -15.24
N ASN A 109 -0.64 9.76 -16.29
CA ASN A 109 -1.22 9.19 -17.48
C ASN A 109 -1.90 7.84 -17.19
N TYR A 110 -2.81 7.47 -18.08
CA TYR A 110 -3.45 6.16 -18.01
C TYR A 110 -2.42 5.02 -18.05
N ASP A 111 -2.50 4.11 -17.10
CA ASP A 111 -1.63 2.95 -16.99
C ASP A 111 -2.47 1.72 -16.65
N ALA A 112 -2.66 0.87 -17.63
CA ALA A 112 -3.48 -0.33 -17.51
C ALA A 112 -2.89 -1.35 -16.51
N GLY A 113 -1.56 -1.48 -16.44
CA GLY A 113 -0.86 -2.37 -15.51
C GLY A 113 -1.11 -1.95 -14.06
N ARG A 114 -0.88 -0.67 -13.75
CA ARG A 114 -1.16 -0.10 -12.43
C ARG A 114 -2.61 -0.27 -12.03
N ILE A 115 -3.55 0.00 -12.94
CA ILE A 115 -4.98 -0.14 -12.68
C ILE A 115 -5.33 -1.61 -12.40
N ALA A 116 -4.74 -2.55 -13.12
CA ALA A 116 -4.96 -3.98 -12.90
C ALA A 116 -4.46 -4.42 -11.51
N VAL A 117 -3.29 -3.93 -11.06
CA VAL A 117 -2.76 -4.17 -9.71
C VAL A 117 -3.73 -3.64 -8.64
N LEU A 118 -4.17 -2.40 -8.77
CA LEU A 118 -5.10 -1.79 -7.82
C LEU A 118 -6.46 -2.52 -7.76
N LYS A 119 -6.97 -2.98 -8.90
CA LYS A 119 -8.18 -3.80 -8.98
C LYS A 119 -8.00 -5.15 -8.30
N ASP A 120 -6.84 -5.80 -8.46
CA ASP A 120 -6.52 -7.09 -7.82
C ASP A 120 -6.49 -6.95 -6.29
N TYR A 121 -5.87 -5.90 -5.76
CA TYR A 121 -5.88 -5.63 -4.32
C TYR A 121 -7.28 -5.31 -3.79
N ASN A 122 -8.05 -4.51 -4.52
CA ASN A 122 -9.43 -4.23 -4.16
C ASN A 122 -10.31 -5.49 -4.17
N ALA A 123 -10.12 -6.39 -5.11
CA ALA A 123 -10.83 -7.68 -5.14
C ALA A 123 -10.51 -8.52 -3.90
N ALA A 124 -9.23 -8.65 -3.54
CA ALA A 124 -8.81 -9.40 -2.35
C ALA A 124 -9.35 -8.81 -1.03
N ILE A 125 -9.48 -7.49 -0.95
CA ILE A 125 -10.10 -6.80 0.17
C ILE A 125 -11.60 -7.15 0.25
N LYS A 126 -12.30 -7.08 -0.88
CA LYS A 126 -13.74 -7.35 -0.97
C LYS A 126 -14.13 -8.80 -0.67
N GLU A 127 -13.21 -9.75 -0.85
CA GLU A 127 -13.40 -11.15 -0.41
C GLU A 127 -13.61 -11.26 1.10
N VAL A 128 -13.01 -10.37 1.88
CA VAL A 128 -13.12 -10.37 3.36
C VAL A 128 -14.20 -9.43 3.84
N LYS A 129 -14.29 -8.23 3.26
CA LYS A 129 -15.23 -7.19 3.71
C LYS A 129 -15.86 -6.50 2.49
N LYS A 130 -17.14 -6.77 2.23
CA LYS A 130 -17.85 -6.24 1.05
C LYS A 130 -18.02 -4.72 1.07
N ALA A 131 -18.37 -4.18 2.24
CA ALA A 131 -18.49 -2.73 2.47
C ALA A 131 -17.22 -2.24 3.16
N LEU A 132 -16.38 -1.51 2.45
CA LEU A 132 -15.10 -1.01 2.95
C LEU A 132 -14.83 0.39 2.43
N MET A 133 -14.24 1.23 3.28
CA MET A 133 -13.73 2.52 2.85
C MET A 133 -12.34 2.37 2.23
N LEU A 134 -12.18 2.74 0.97
CA LEU A 134 -10.91 2.77 0.27
C LEU A 134 -10.59 4.19 -0.17
N SER A 135 -9.39 4.63 0.17
CA SER A 135 -8.81 5.85 -0.36
C SER A 135 -7.49 5.54 -1.06
N TRP A 136 -7.37 5.94 -2.30
CA TRP A 136 -6.14 5.84 -3.07
C TRP A 136 -5.47 7.21 -3.07
N SER A 137 -4.34 7.36 -2.41
CA SER A 137 -3.58 8.60 -2.50
C SER A 137 -2.82 8.62 -3.83
N ILE A 138 -3.41 9.33 -4.75
CA ILE A 138 -2.68 9.89 -5.88
C ILE A 138 -2.17 11.22 -5.32
N SER A 139 -0.88 11.30 -4.91
CA SER A 139 -0.37 12.52 -4.29
C SER A 139 -0.82 13.76 -5.06
N VAL A 140 -1.48 14.64 -4.42
CA VAL A 140 -1.74 16.06 -4.47
C VAL A 140 -3.20 16.34 -4.09
N ILE A 141 -3.37 16.84 -2.88
CA ILE A 141 -4.36 17.77 -2.40
C ILE A 141 -5.54 18.05 -3.37
N GLN A 142 -6.64 17.33 -3.18
CA GLN A 142 -7.96 17.91 -3.30
C GLN A 142 -8.85 17.37 -2.18
N ARG A 143 -8.86 18.13 -1.09
CA ARG A 143 -9.86 17.99 -0.03
C ARG A 143 -11.22 18.41 -0.59
N LYS A 144 -12.04 17.48 -1.04
CA LYS A 144 -13.48 17.71 -1.04
C LYS A 144 -13.99 17.34 0.34
N LYS A 145 -14.62 18.31 1.01
CA LYS A 145 -15.28 18.19 2.30
C LYS A 145 -16.24 16.98 2.29
N MET A 146 -15.87 15.94 2.99
CA MET A 146 -16.82 14.96 3.50
C MET A 146 -16.78 15.05 5.03
N ASN A 147 -17.96 15.27 5.60
CA ASN A 147 -18.16 15.48 7.03
C ASN A 147 -18.17 14.11 7.75
N TRP A 148 -16.97 13.52 7.89
CA TRP A 148 -16.76 12.35 8.74
C TRP A 148 -15.55 12.65 9.64
N GLN A 149 -15.69 12.44 10.94
CA GLN A 149 -14.53 12.45 11.83
C GLN A 149 -13.67 11.24 11.50
N LEU A 150 -12.72 11.44 10.60
CA LEU A 150 -11.79 10.41 10.14
C LEU A 150 -10.56 10.45 11.06
N MET A 151 -10.39 9.44 11.89
CA MET A 151 -9.14 9.22 12.60
C MET A 151 -8.24 8.37 11.72
N VAL A 152 -7.23 8.99 11.10
CA VAL A 152 -6.22 8.29 10.30
C VAL A 152 -5.09 7.85 11.22
N CYS A 153 -4.96 6.53 11.41
CA CYS A 153 -3.78 5.97 12.07
C CYS A 153 -2.72 5.64 11.02
N THR A 154 -1.59 6.32 11.09
CA THR A 154 -0.42 6.00 10.27
C THR A 154 0.35 4.86 10.91
N TYR A 155 0.45 3.74 10.24
CA TYR A 155 1.31 2.62 10.61
C TYR A 155 2.36 2.45 9.52
N GLY A 156 3.58 2.88 9.83
CA GLY A 156 4.74 2.57 9.02
C GLY A 156 5.10 1.10 9.20
N VAL A 157 4.93 0.29 8.18
CA VAL A 157 5.55 -1.04 8.11
C VAL A 157 7.00 -0.82 7.68
N THR A 158 7.86 -0.58 8.66
CA THR A 158 9.32 -0.53 8.47
C THR A 158 9.90 -1.92 8.38
#